data_f56c502c2409e6057b40bb6333cfe6da
#
_entry.id   f56c502c2409e6057b40bb6333cfe6da
#
_cell.length_a   1.000
_cell.length_b   1.000
_cell.length_c   1.000
_cell.angle_alpha   90.00
_cell.angle_beta   90.00
_cell.angle_gamma   90.00
#
_symmetry.space_group_name_H-M   'P 1'
#
loop_
_entity.id
_entity.type
_entity.pdbx_description
1 polymer ?
#
loop_
_entity_poly.entity_id
_entity_poly.type
_entity_poly.pdbx_seq_one_letter_code
_entity_poly.pdbx_strand_id
1 'polypeptide(L)'
;MYELPISQSFRLPDSRTITYAEYGDPNGKPVFYFHGQSGSRLEPAMLDANVFGKAGIRLIACDRPGMGGSDFQSGRGFSHWSVDIVALADSLRLGKFGVFGVSGGGGYVSACARWIPDRLTAAVIVSGAGQMDAPDTRACLPVMNRLMWGLAARSARLIGLLLTLTIPKAQVDISKVRKQMMRSLPPVEAVVFEKPGRLEAFMASGAESMRHGIHGIAWDTHICARPWDFRLEEIRFPVRLLHGEADLNVPVGIARKVRAAIPGCQATFYPGEGHFSTVINHFDEAMNAFG
;
A
#
# COMPACT_ATOMS: atom_id res chain seq x y z
N MET A 1 1.03 9.83 -23.47
CA MET A 1 -0.16 10.34 -22.73
C MET A 1 -0.48 9.29 -21.69
N TYR A 2 -0.58 9.68 -20.44
CA TYR A 2 -0.86 8.75 -19.33
C TYR A 2 -2.38 8.49 -19.33
N GLU A 3 -2.79 7.25 -19.59
CA GLU A 3 -4.21 6.83 -19.51
C GLU A 3 -4.48 6.22 -18.14
N LEU A 4 -5.48 6.76 -17.46
CA LEU A 4 -5.97 6.17 -16.22
C LEU A 4 -6.80 4.92 -16.54
N PRO A 5 -6.67 3.85 -15.78
CA PRO A 5 -7.47 2.66 -15.96
C PRO A 5 -8.95 2.93 -15.69
N ILE A 6 -9.81 2.14 -16.34
CA ILE A 6 -11.26 2.18 -16.09
C ILE A 6 -11.51 1.70 -14.65
N SER A 7 -12.22 2.53 -13.90
CA SER A 7 -12.64 2.19 -12.54
C SER A 7 -13.88 1.29 -12.58
N GLN A 8 -13.85 0.24 -11.78
CA GLN A 8 -14.95 -0.69 -11.58
C GLN A 8 -15.41 -0.61 -10.12
N SER A 9 -16.66 -0.99 -9.86
CA SER A 9 -17.24 -0.99 -8.53
C SER A 9 -17.94 -2.31 -8.25
N PHE A 10 -17.82 -2.77 -7.01
CA PHE A 10 -18.50 -3.95 -6.49
C PHE A 10 -19.23 -3.60 -5.21
N ARG A 11 -20.50 -4.01 -5.09
CA ARG A 11 -21.29 -3.83 -3.88
C ARG A 11 -21.07 -5.02 -2.95
N LEU A 12 -20.46 -4.76 -1.81
CA LEU A 12 -20.21 -5.73 -0.77
C LEU A 12 -21.53 -6.22 -0.12
N PRO A 13 -21.53 -7.38 0.54
CA PRO A 13 -22.72 -7.92 1.21
C PRO A 13 -23.33 -6.99 2.27
N ASP A 14 -22.53 -6.13 2.90
CA ASP A 14 -22.97 -5.12 3.88
C ASP A 14 -23.43 -3.81 3.22
N SER A 15 -23.61 -3.81 1.92
CA SER A 15 -24.03 -2.68 1.09
C SER A 15 -23.01 -1.58 0.89
N ARG A 16 -21.77 -1.67 1.42
CA ARG A 16 -20.68 -0.78 1.05
C ARG A 16 -20.23 -1.06 -0.39
N THR A 17 -19.71 -0.04 -1.05
CA THR A 17 -19.06 -0.15 -2.34
C THR A 17 -17.54 -0.26 -2.16
N ILE A 18 -16.91 -1.21 -2.83
CA ILE A 18 -15.47 -1.23 -3.07
C ILE A 18 -15.20 -0.87 -4.53
N THR A 19 -14.27 0.04 -4.76
CA THR A 19 -13.85 0.45 -6.11
C THR A 19 -12.46 -0.10 -6.39
N TYR A 20 -12.26 -0.57 -7.61
CA TYR A 20 -10.99 -1.15 -8.04
C TYR A 20 -10.69 -0.81 -9.51
N ALA A 21 -9.47 -1.06 -9.92
CA ALA A 21 -9.02 -0.96 -11.31
C ALA A 21 -8.16 -2.19 -11.65
N GLU A 22 -8.19 -2.60 -12.91
CA GLU A 22 -7.42 -3.73 -13.38
C GLU A 22 -6.29 -3.29 -14.30
N TYR A 23 -5.16 -3.99 -14.20
CA TYR A 23 -3.97 -3.76 -15.00
C TYR A 23 -3.41 -5.10 -15.49
N GLY A 24 -2.72 -5.07 -16.62
CA GLY A 24 -2.05 -6.24 -17.18
C GLY A 24 -2.96 -7.12 -18.02
N ASP A 25 -2.75 -8.43 -17.97
CA ASP A 25 -3.49 -9.41 -18.78
C ASP A 25 -4.79 -9.81 -18.06
N PRO A 26 -5.98 -9.55 -18.66
CA PRO A 26 -7.26 -9.96 -18.05
C PRO A 26 -7.38 -11.48 -17.81
N ASN A 27 -6.63 -12.29 -18.57
CA ASN A 27 -6.59 -13.75 -18.41
C ASN A 27 -5.38 -14.23 -17.58
N GLY A 28 -4.59 -13.30 -17.07
CA GLY A 28 -3.40 -13.58 -16.28
C GLY A 28 -3.71 -14.08 -14.86
N LYS A 29 -2.66 -14.42 -14.12
CA LYS A 29 -2.78 -14.84 -12.73
C LYS A 29 -3.31 -13.67 -11.88
N PRO A 30 -4.40 -13.86 -11.11
CA PRO A 30 -5.00 -12.78 -10.35
C PRO A 30 -4.14 -12.41 -9.14
N VAL A 31 -3.82 -11.11 -9.02
CA VAL A 31 -3.08 -10.54 -7.90
C VAL A 31 -3.79 -9.29 -7.41
N PHE A 32 -4.22 -9.26 -6.16
CA PHE A 32 -4.73 -8.06 -5.52
C PHE A 32 -3.59 -7.15 -5.08
N TYR A 33 -3.69 -5.88 -5.46
CA TYR A 33 -2.73 -4.84 -5.12
C TYR A 33 -3.28 -3.93 -4.02
N PHE A 34 -2.50 -3.77 -2.95
CA PHE A 34 -2.82 -2.89 -1.82
C PHE A 34 -1.86 -1.71 -1.79
N HIS A 35 -2.38 -0.54 -2.12
CA HIS A 35 -1.63 0.70 -2.29
C HIS A 35 -0.97 1.22 -0.99
N GLY A 36 -0.03 2.17 -1.12
CA GLY A 36 0.61 2.86 -0.01
C GLY A 36 -0.35 3.67 0.86
N GLN A 37 0.13 4.29 1.94
CA GLN A 37 -0.70 4.92 2.98
C GLN A 37 -1.71 5.95 2.43
N SER A 38 -1.30 6.79 1.50
CA SER A 38 -2.13 7.84 0.88
C SER A 38 -2.34 7.59 -0.61
N GLY A 39 -2.30 6.31 -1.03
CA GLY A 39 -2.51 5.89 -2.40
C GLY A 39 -3.97 5.53 -2.69
N SER A 40 -4.19 5.05 -3.90
CA SER A 40 -5.48 4.56 -4.39
C SER A 40 -5.28 3.43 -5.40
N ARG A 41 -6.36 2.90 -5.95
CA ARG A 41 -6.33 1.95 -7.07
C ARG A 41 -5.53 2.45 -8.28
N LEU A 42 -5.22 3.75 -8.36
CA LEU A 42 -4.44 4.34 -9.46
C LEU A 42 -2.93 4.23 -9.26
N GLU A 43 -2.45 3.84 -8.08
CA GLU A 43 -1.01 3.79 -7.76
C GLU A 43 -0.20 2.89 -8.72
N PRO A 44 -0.67 1.72 -9.17
CA PRO A 44 0.07 0.89 -10.11
C PRO A 44 0.37 1.55 -11.45
N ALA A 45 -0.33 2.60 -11.80
CA ALA A 45 -0.07 3.34 -13.04
C ALA A 45 1.27 4.09 -13.05
N MET A 46 1.95 4.24 -11.92
CA MET A 46 3.36 4.70 -11.88
C MET A 46 4.36 3.62 -12.30
N LEU A 47 3.93 2.37 -12.42
CA LEU A 47 4.72 1.25 -12.90
C LEU A 47 4.65 1.16 -14.43
N ASP A 48 5.57 0.42 -15.04
CA ASP A 48 5.53 0.21 -16.48
C ASP A 48 4.41 -0.77 -16.86
N ALA A 49 3.48 -0.35 -17.70
CA ALA A 49 2.37 -1.20 -18.15
C ALA A 49 2.83 -2.55 -18.75
N ASN A 50 3.99 -2.55 -19.41
CA ASN A 50 4.57 -3.76 -20.01
C ASN A 50 5.00 -4.81 -18.98
N VAL A 51 5.24 -4.42 -17.72
CA VAL A 51 5.68 -5.33 -16.66
C VAL A 51 4.59 -6.34 -16.33
N PHE A 52 3.36 -5.88 -16.22
CA PHE A 52 2.22 -6.75 -15.91
C PHE A 52 1.97 -7.79 -16.99
N GLY A 53 2.00 -7.37 -18.26
CA GLY A 53 1.82 -8.28 -19.40
C GLY A 53 2.93 -9.32 -19.50
N LYS A 54 4.20 -8.94 -19.32
CA LYS A 54 5.33 -9.86 -19.31
C LYS A 54 5.26 -10.90 -18.20
N ALA A 55 4.75 -10.52 -17.06
CA ALA A 55 4.57 -11.41 -15.91
C ALA A 55 3.32 -12.30 -16.01
N GLY A 56 2.46 -12.12 -17.03
CA GLY A 56 1.19 -12.85 -17.17
C GLY A 56 0.25 -12.65 -15.98
N ILE A 57 0.18 -11.41 -15.46
CA ILE A 57 -0.57 -11.07 -14.25
C ILE A 57 -1.79 -10.21 -14.59
N ARG A 58 -2.91 -10.53 -13.97
CA ARG A 58 -4.09 -9.68 -13.83
C ARG A 58 -4.02 -9.00 -12.46
N LEU A 59 -3.54 -7.76 -12.42
CA LEU A 59 -3.44 -7.00 -11.19
C LEU A 59 -4.75 -6.27 -10.90
N ILE A 60 -5.33 -6.51 -9.72
CA ILE A 60 -6.60 -5.94 -9.26
C ILE A 60 -6.27 -4.99 -8.11
N ALA A 61 -6.17 -3.71 -8.41
CA ALA A 61 -5.85 -2.66 -7.44
C ALA A 61 -7.13 -2.10 -6.82
N CYS A 62 -7.27 -2.21 -5.50
CA CYS A 62 -8.47 -1.81 -4.79
C CYS A 62 -8.24 -0.53 -3.98
N ASP A 63 -9.24 0.35 -3.97
CA ASP A 63 -9.29 1.45 -3.00
C ASP A 63 -9.67 0.89 -1.64
N ARG A 64 -8.90 1.21 -0.61
CA ARG A 64 -9.26 0.85 0.77
C ARG A 64 -10.47 1.65 1.27
N PRO A 65 -11.22 1.16 2.27
CA PRO A 65 -12.44 1.81 2.76
C PRO A 65 -12.21 3.28 3.14
N GLY A 66 -13.01 4.16 2.53
CA GLY A 66 -12.96 5.61 2.69
C GLY A 66 -11.92 6.32 1.84
N MET A 67 -11.25 5.61 0.93
CA MET A 67 -10.31 6.17 -0.05
C MET A 67 -10.85 5.97 -1.47
N GLY A 68 -10.44 6.82 -2.40
CA GLY A 68 -10.87 6.77 -3.79
C GLY A 68 -12.37 6.72 -3.93
N GLY A 69 -12.89 5.71 -4.61
CA GLY A 69 -14.33 5.49 -4.79
C GLY A 69 -14.96 4.52 -3.78
N SER A 70 -14.19 4.00 -2.82
CA SER A 70 -14.69 3.04 -1.82
C SER A 70 -15.37 3.72 -0.63
N ASP A 71 -16.50 3.13 -0.18
CA ASP A 71 -17.22 3.62 0.98
C ASP A 71 -16.42 3.49 2.27
N PHE A 72 -16.60 4.44 3.20
CA PHE A 72 -15.95 4.41 4.49
C PHE A 72 -16.56 3.35 5.40
N GLN A 73 -15.72 2.65 6.16
CA GLN A 73 -16.12 1.69 7.18
C GLN A 73 -15.59 2.13 8.54
N SER A 74 -16.49 2.54 9.41
CA SER A 74 -16.17 2.88 10.79
C SER A 74 -15.86 1.63 11.61
N GLY A 75 -14.90 1.74 12.54
CA GLY A 75 -14.59 0.65 13.47
C GLY A 75 -13.81 -0.53 12.85
N ARG A 76 -13.43 -0.44 11.56
CA ARG A 76 -12.66 -1.51 10.91
C ARG A 76 -11.26 -1.67 11.51
N GLY A 77 -10.77 -2.89 11.49
CA GLY A 77 -9.37 -3.27 11.63
C GLY A 77 -8.86 -3.89 10.32
N PHE A 78 -7.70 -4.53 10.39
CA PHE A 78 -7.09 -5.18 9.22
C PHE A 78 -7.85 -6.44 8.77
N SER A 79 -8.42 -7.23 9.72
CA SER A 79 -9.18 -8.45 9.42
C SER A 79 -10.39 -8.19 8.51
N HIS A 80 -11.06 -7.06 8.67
CA HIS A 80 -12.21 -6.68 7.84
C HIS A 80 -11.86 -6.59 6.36
N TRP A 81 -10.62 -6.14 6.05
CA TRP A 81 -10.15 -6.09 4.68
C TRP A 81 -10.06 -7.46 4.03
N SER A 82 -9.63 -8.48 4.78
CA SER A 82 -9.57 -9.85 4.26
C SER A 82 -10.96 -10.36 3.85
N VAL A 83 -12.01 -9.98 4.60
CA VAL A 83 -13.41 -10.32 4.27
C VAL A 83 -13.84 -9.59 2.98
N ASP A 84 -13.56 -8.30 2.88
CA ASP A 84 -13.90 -7.49 1.70
C ASP A 84 -13.22 -8.05 0.43
N ILE A 85 -11.95 -8.45 0.52
CA ILE A 85 -11.19 -9.04 -0.60
C ILE A 85 -11.73 -10.41 -1.00
N VAL A 86 -12.13 -11.25 -0.05
CA VAL A 86 -12.77 -12.54 -0.38
C VAL A 86 -14.09 -12.31 -1.12
N ALA A 87 -14.94 -11.39 -0.64
CA ALA A 87 -16.20 -11.08 -1.30
C ALA A 87 -15.99 -10.57 -2.74
N LEU A 88 -15.00 -9.69 -2.96
CA LEU A 88 -14.67 -9.22 -4.31
C LEU A 88 -14.11 -10.37 -5.17
N ALA A 89 -13.20 -11.20 -4.64
CA ALA A 89 -12.63 -12.33 -5.35
C ALA A 89 -13.72 -13.33 -5.80
N ASP A 90 -14.69 -13.62 -4.92
CA ASP A 90 -15.80 -14.50 -5.23
C ASP A 90 -16.71 -13.93 -6.33
N SER A 91 -16.97 -12.62 -6.31
CA SER A 91 -17.71 -11.95 -7.38
C SER A 91 -17.01 -12.00 -8.73
N LEU A 92 -15.68 -11.98 -8.72
CA LEU A 92 -14.82 -12.13 -9.89
C LEU A 92 -14.55 -13.60 -10.26
N ARG A 93 -15.15 -14.56 -9.52
CA ARG A 93 -14.98 -16.01 -9.68
C ARG A 93 -13.52 -16.50 -9.55
N LEU A 94 -12.77 -15.86 -8.66
CA LEU A 94 -11.38 -16.20 -8.39
C LEU A 94 -11.31 -17.19 -7.22
N GLY A 95 -10.84 -18.40 -7.46
CA GLY A 95 -10.65 -19.42 -6.42
C GLY A 95 -9.47 -19.09 -5.50
N LYS A 96 -8.28 -18.90 -6.10
CA LYS A 96 -7.06 -18.48 -5.42
C LYS A 96 -6.45 -17.28 -6.14
N PHE A 97 -5.72 -16.45 -5.39
CA PHE A 97 -5.11 -15.22 -5.88
C PHE A 97 -3.85 -14.86 -5.09
N GLY A 98 -2.98 -14.07 -5.69
CA GLY A 98 -1.87 -13.45 -5.00
C GLY A 98 -2.29 -12.16 -4.29
N VAL A 99 -1.51 -11.75 -3.29
CA VAL A 99 -1.65 -10.43 -2.65
C VAL A 99 -0.31 -9.70 -2.65
N PHE A 100 -0.32 -8.46 -3.08
CA PHE A 100 0.85 -7.60 -3.20
C PHE A 100 0.57 -6.27 -2.50
N GLY A 101 1.44 -5.81 -1.63
CA GLY A 101 1.25 -4.55 -0.92
C GLY A 101 2.52 -3.71 -0.86
N VAL A 102 2.33 -2.41 -1.06
CA VAL A 102 3.39 -1.40 -0.97
C VAL A 102 3.20 -0.58 0.30
N SER A 103 4.29 -0.32 1.03
CA SER A 103 4.27 0.62 2.16
C SER A 103 3.18 0.27 3.19
N GLY A 104 2.20 1.16 3.42
CA GLY A 104 1.03 0.90 4.25
C GLY A 104 0.20 -0.32 3.83
N GLY A 105 0.29 -0.74 2.56
CA GLY A 105 -0.35 -1.96 2.04
C GLY A 105 0.19 -3.26 2.65
N GLY A 106 1.41 -3.23 3.23
CA GLY A 106 2.04 -4.40 3.84
C GLY A 106 1.24 -4.99 5.02
N GLY A 107 0.58 -4.14 5.82
CA GLY A 107 -0.31 -4.59 6.90
C GLY A 107 -1.51 -5.38 6.38
N TYR A 108 -2.04 -5.00 5.23
CA TYR A 108 -3.17 -5.66 4.58
C TYR A 108 -2.79 -6.99 3.93
N VAL A 109 -1.57 -7.08 3.36
CA VAL A 109 -0.99 -8.37 2.92
C VAL A 109 -0.85 -9.31 4.11
N SER A 110 -0.29 -8.81 5.23
CA SER A 110 -0.13 -9.57 6.46
C SER A 110 -1.46 -10.08 7.01
N ALA A 111 -2.52 -9.26 6.96
CA ALA A 111 -3.87 -9.65 7.35
C ALA A 111 -4.43 -10.77 6.45
N CYS A 112 -4.29 -10.66 5.14
CA CYS A 112 -4.69 -11.72 4.21
C CYS A 112 -3.92 -13.02 4.48
N ALA A 113 -2.61 -12.94 4.68
CA ALA A 113 -1.78 -14.10 5.01
C ALA A 113 -2.16 -14.76 6.34
N ARG A 114 -2.73 -14.00 7.29
CA ARG A 114 -3.22 -14.50 8.58
C ARG A 114 -4.63 -15.09 8.50
N TRP A 115 -5.56 -14.40 7.83
CA TRP A 115 -6.99 -14.70 7.93
C TRP A 115 -7.54 -15.54 6.79
N ILE A 116 -6.90 -15.48 5.59
CA ILE A 116 -7.36 -16.19 4.38
C ILE A 116 -6.24 -16.97 3.67
N PRO A 117 -5.35 -17.68 4.40
CA PRO A 117 -4.18 -18.36 3.80
C PRO A 117 -4.57 -19.35 2.70
N ASP A 118 -5.72 -20.03 2.83
CA ASP A 118 -6.20 -21.04 1.87
C ASP A 118 -6.61 -20.44 0.51
N ARG A 119 -6.86 -19.13 0.47
CA ARG A 119 -7.20 -18.39 -0.74
C ARG A 119 -5.96 -17.85 -1.45
N LEU A 120 -4.78 -17.90 -0.83
CA LEU A 120 -3.59 -17.28 -1.37
C LEU A 120 -2.76 -18.24 -2.23
N THR A 121 -2.16 -17.69 -3.30
CA THR A 121 -1.08 -18.32 -4.08
C THR A 121 0.28 -17.78 -3.65
N ALA A 122 0.38 -16.48 -3.36
CA ALA A 122 1.58 -15.83 -2.84
C ALA A 122 1.21 -14.54 -2.08
N ALA A 123 2.10 -14.10 -1.18
CA ALA A 123 1.97 -12.85 -0.42
C ALA A 123 3.30 -12.08 -0.48
N VAL A 124 3.27 -10.88 -1.06
CA VAL A 124 4.46 -10.05 -1.28
C VAL A 124 4.28 -8.68 -0.67
N ILE A 125 5.27 -8.24 0.09
CA ILE A 125 5.33 -6.90 0.70
C ILE A 125 6.58 -6.19 0.16
N VAL A 126 6.41 -4.98 -0.36
CA VAL A 126 7.52 -4.13 -0.81
C VAL A 126 7.52 -2.82 -0.02
N SER A 127 8.66 -2.46 0.55
CA SER A 127 8.84 -1.25 1.39
C SER A 127 7.77 -1.13 2.49
N GLY A 128 7.35 -2.29 3.05
CA GLY A 128 6.16 -2.41 3.89
C GLY A 128 6.30 -1.78 5.26
N ALA A 129 5.28 -1.07 5.70
CA ALA A 129 5.14 -0.62 7.07
C ALA A 129 4.85 -1.80 8.01
N GLY A 130 5.49 -1.80 9.18
CA GLY A 130 5.24 -2.77 10.26
C GLY A 130 4.23 -2.26 11.28
N GLN A 131 4.09 -2.98 12.38
CA GLN A 131 3.29 -2.57 13.53
C GLN A 131 3.91 -1.34 14.19
N MET A 132 3.26 -0.18 14.08
CA MET A 132 3.77 1.11 14.57
C MET A 132 3.42 1.38 16.05
N ASP A 133 2.73 0.48 16.73
CA ASP A 133 2.39 0.58 18.16
C ASP A 133 3.56 0.21 19.07
N ALA A 134 4.45 -0.69 18.65
CA ALA A 134 5.56 -1.16 19.45
C ALA A 134 6.61 -0.05 19.68
N PRO A 135 7.05 0.19 20.95
CA PRO A 135 8.01 1.24 21.27
C PRO A 135 9.33 1.14 20.52
N ASP A 136 9.82 -0.06 20.33
CA ASP A 136 11.06 -0.34 19.62
C ASP A 136 10.94 -0.15 18.09
N THR A 137 9.76 -0.37 17.51
CA THR A 137 9.45 0.00 16.11
C THR A 137 9.44 1.50 15.95
N ARG A 138 8.78 2.23 16.86
CA ARG A 138 8.81 3.69 16.88
C ARG A 138 10.20 4.25 17.06
N ALA A 139 11.07 3.58 17.80
CA ALA A 139 12.46 4.01 18.01
C ALA A 139 13.26 4.07 16.68
N CYS A 140 12.87 3.30 15.66
CA CYS A 140 13.48 3.36 14.32
C CYS A 140 13.11 4.64 13.55
N LEU A 141 12.07 5.38 13.96
CA LEU A 141 11.56 6.54 13.24
C LEU A 141 12.24 7.85 13.69
N PRO A 142 12.36 8.86 12.79
CA PRO A 142 12.69 10.23 13.17
C PRO A 142 11.71 10.78 14.21
N VAL A 143 12.16 11.71 15.06
CA VAL A 143 11.39 12.25 16.19
C VAL A 143 10.02 12.79 15.76
N MET A 144 9.97 13.56 14.68
CA MET A 144 8.73 14.12 14.16
C MET A 144 7.72 13.03 13.74
N ASN A 145 8.20 11.98 13.09
CA ASN A 145 7.37 10.84 12.72
C ASN A 145 6.85 10.09 13.96
N ARG A 146 7.66 9.94 15.01
CA ARG A 146 7.20 9.35 16.28
C ARG A 146 6.03 10.12 16.89
N LEU A 147 6.10 11.46 16.86
CA LEU A 147 5.01 12.32 17.35
C LEU A 147 3.74 12.15 16.51
N MET A 148 3.87 12.15 15.19
CA MET A 148 2.75 11.93 14.26
C MET A 148 2.09 10.56 14.50
N TRP A 149 2.88 9.48 14.57
CA TRP A 149 2.37 8.14 14.86
C TRP A 149 1.77 8.02 16.27
N GLY A 150 2.34 8.72 17.24
CA GLY A 150 1.77 8.82 18.60
C GLY A 150 0.43 9.52 18.63
N LEU A 151 0.23 10.59 17.83
CA LEU A 151 -1.03 11.28 17.67
C LEU A 151 -2.05 10.37 16.96
N ALA A 152 -1.63 9.71 15.89
CA ALA A 152 -2.47 8.77 15.14
C ALA A 152 -2.97 7.63 16.02
N ALA A 153 -2.12 7.08 16.89
CA ALA A 153 -2.52 6.02 17.82
C ALA A 153 -3.62 6.45 18.80
N ARG A 154 -3.65 7.73 19.17
CA ARG A 154 -4.66 8.27 20.09
C ARG A 154 -6.02 8.49 19.43
N SER A 155 -6.05 9.04 18.22
CA SER A 155 -7.31 9.41 17.57
C SER A 155 -7.16 9.61 16.06
N ALA A 156 -8.05 8.94 15.30
CA ALA A 156 -8.20 9.20 13.87
C ALA A 156 -8.64 10.65 13.58
N ARG A 157 -9.43 11.27 14.47
CA ARG A 157 -9.87 12.67 14.30
C ARG A 157 -8.70 13.65 14.44
N LEU A 158 -7.82 13.44 15.43
CA LEU A 158 -6.66 14.32 15.66
C LEU A 158 -5.66 14.22 14.51
N ILE A 159 -5.33 13.00 14.04
CA ILE A 159 -4.45 12.87 12.88
C ILE A 159 -5.12 13.41 11.61
N GLY A 160 -6.43 13.23 11.44
CA GLY A 160 -7.19 13.81 10.33
C GLY A 160 -7.13 15.33 10.30
N LEU A 161 -7.27 15.99 11.45
CA LEU A 161 -7.10 17.44 11.56
C LEU A 161 -5.68 17.87 11.15
N LEU A 162 -4.65 17.21 11.66
CA LEU A 162 -3.27 17.50 11.29
C LEU A 162 -3.05 17.34 9.78
N LEU A 163 -3.51 16.23 9.19
CA LEU A 163 -3.39 15.97 7.76
C LEU A 163 -4.13 17.02 6.93
N THR A 164 -5.32 17.47 7.36
CA THR A 164 -6.07 18.53 6.68
C THR A 164 -5.32 19.87 6.65
N LEU A 165 -4.53 20.15 7.69
CA LEU A 165 -3.74 21.38 7.80
C LEU A 165 -2.42 21.29 7.01
N THR A 166 -1.86 20.09 6.83
CA THR A 166 -0.54 19.89 6.23
C THR A 166 -0.58 19.47 4.77
N ILE A 167 -1.67 18.81 4.32
CA ILE A 167 -1.83 18.43 2.91
C ILE A 167 -2.26 19.64 2.10
N PRO A 168 -1.56 19.98 1.00
CA PRO A 168 -1.95 21.07 0.12
C PRO A 168 -3.36 20.88 -0.42
N LYS A 169 -4.19 21.94 -0.36
CA LYS A 169 -5.53 21.94 -0.96
C LYS A 169 -5.43 21.86 -2.49
N ALA A 170 -6.43 21.27 -3.13
CA ALA A 170 -6.49 20.82 -4.52
C ALA A 170 -6.19 21.84 -5.66
N GLN A 171 -5.74 23.06 -5.39
CA GLN A 171 -5.34 24.06 -6.39
C GLN A 171 -3.82 24.29 -6.43
N VAL A 172 -3.04 23.29 -6.03
CA VAL A 172 -1.59 23.41 -6.05
C VAL A 172 -1.08 23.22 -7.47
N ASP A 173 -0.33 24.20 -7.96
CA ASP A 173 0.41 24.12 -9.21
C ASP A 173 1.31 22.87 -9.21
N ILE A 174 0.97 21.89 -10.05
CA ILE A 174 1.69 20.62 -10.17
C ILE A 174 3.18 20.84 -10.39
N SER A 175 3.54 21.90 -11.13
CA SER A 175 4.93 22.22 -11.43
C SER A 175 5.71 22.62 -10.16
N LYS A 176 5.07 23.35 -9.25
CA LYS A 176 5.65 23.73 -7.94
C LYS A 176 5.80 22.53 -7.02
N VAL A 177 4.77 21.65 -6.95
CA VAL A 177 4.85 20.42 -6.16
C VAL A 177 5.96 19.52 -6.68
N ARG A 178 6.04 19.32 -8.00
CA ARG A 178 7.12 18.56 -8.63
C ARG A 178 8.49 19.12 -8.22
N LYS A 179 8.69 20.43 -8.38
CA LYS A 179 9.97 21.08 -8.05
C LYS A 179 10.32 20.92 -6.57
N GLN A 180 9.36 21.07 -5.68
CA GLN A 180 9.56 20.90 -4.24
C GLN A 180 9.85 19.45 -3.89
N MET A 181 9.06 18.49 -4.40
CA MET A 181 9.24 17.05 -4.18
C MET A 181 10.61 16.59 -4.67
N MET A 182 10.98 16.91 -5.92
CA MET A 182 12.28 16.54 -6.50
C MET A 182 13.47 17.10 -5.73
N ARG A 183 13.31 18.26 -5.06
CA ARG A 183 14.37 18.83 -4.21
C ARG A 183 14.50 18.18 -2.84
N SER A 184 13.40 17.62 -2.32
CA SER A 184 13.35 17.02 -0.99
C SER A 184 13.66 15.53 -0.98
N LEU A 185 13.54 14.84 -2.11
CA LEU A 185 13.84 13.42 -2.24
C LEU A 185 15.35 13.16 -2.27
N PRO A 186 15.81 12.07 -1.63
CA PRO A 186 17.15 11.55 -1.86
C PRO A 186 17.39 11.27 -3.35
N PRO A 187 18.64 11.38 -3.85
CA PRO A 187 18.93 11.19 -5.28
C PRO A 187 18.40 9.87 -5.86
N VAL A 188 18.52 8.77 -5.12
CA VAL A 188 18.01 7.44 -5.54
C VAL A 188 16.50 7.43 -5.74
N GLU A 189 15.77 8.22 -4.96
CA GLU A 189 14.32 8.36 -5.07
C GLU A 189 13.92 9.34 -6.20
N ALA A 190 14.69 10.41 -6.36
CA ALA A 190 14.41 11.41 -7.39
C ALA A 190 14.50 10.80 -8.81
N VAL A 191 15.53 9.98 -9.06
CA VAL A 191 15.77 9.33 -10.36
C VAL A 191 14.55 8.52 -10.83
N VAL A 192 13.84 7.82 -9.95
CA VAL A 192 12.67 7.02 -10.37
C VAL A 192 11.51 7.88 -10.84
N PHE A 193 11.43 9.14 -10.38
CA PHE A 193 10.40 10.10 -10.80
C PHE A 193 10.81 10.97 -12.00
N GLU A 194 12.03 10.81 -12.53
CA GLU A 194 12.43 11.50 -13.77
C GLU A 194 11.72 10.90 -15.00
N LYS A 195 11.28 9.65 -14.93
CA LYS A 195 10.51 9.04 -16.02
C LYS A 195 9.20 9.80 -16.24
N PRO A 196 8.92 10.27 -17.47
CA PRO A 196 7.70 11.01 -17.77
C PRO A 196 6.42 10.25 -17.39
N GLY A 197 5.46 10.93 -16.79
CA GLY A 197 4.17 10.37 -16.38
C GLY A 197 4.17 9.69 -15.00
N ARG A 198 5.33 9.33 -14.46
CA ARG A 198 5.39 8.57 -13.19
C ARG A 198 5.02 9.42 -11.98
N LEU A 199 5.53 10.65 -11.92
CA LEU A 199 5.16 11.58 -10.86
C LEU A 199 3.68 11.98 -10.96
N GLU A 200 3.20 12.22 -12.17
CA GLU A 200 1.80 12.55 -12.45
C GLU A 200 0.88 11.41 -11.99
N ALA A 201 1.26 10.15 -12.24
CA ALA A 201 0.53 8.98 -11.76
C ALA A 201 0.50 8.91 -10.22
N PHE A 202 1.63 9.11 -9.57
CA PHE A 202 1.74 9.15 -8.12
C PHE A 202 0.84 10.24 -7.53
N MET A 203 0.90 11.45 -8.09
CA MET A 203 0.06 12.56 -7.64
C MET A 203 -1.44 12.32 -7.88
N ALA A 204 -1.79 11.72 -9.03
CA ALA A 204 -3.17 11.37 -9.34
C ALA A 204 -3.71 10.33 -8.35
N SER A 205 -2.89 9.32 -7.99
CA SER A 205 -3.25 8.34 -6.97
C SER A 205 -3.49 8.98 -5.59
N GLY A 206 -2.60 9.90 -5.18
CA GLY A 206 -2.76 10.64 -3.94
C GLY A 206 -4.00 11.54 -3.92
N ALA A 207 -4.26 12.27 -5.01
CA ALA A 207 -5.45 13.10 -5.15
C ALA A 207 -6.74 12.25 -5.11
N GLU A 208 -6.76 11.11 -5.81
CA GLU A 208 -7.88 10.19 -5.82
C GLU A 208 -8.16 9.59 -4.44
N SER A 209 -7.12 9.27 -3.66
CA SER A 209 -7.29 8.76 -2.30
C SER A 209 -8.08 9.70 -1.39
N MET A 210 -8.05 11.00 -1.67
CA MET A 210 -8.73 12.06 -0.93
C MET A 210 -10.06 12.49 -1.58
N ARG A 211 -10.57 11.79 -2.58
CA ARG A 211 -11.81 12.13 -3.31
C ARG A 211 -12.99 12.46 -2.38
N HIS A 212 -13.13 11.72 -1.30
CA HIS A 212 -14.17 11.91 -0.27
C HIS A 212 -13.61 12.54 1.02
N GLY A 213 -12.50 13.26 0.92
CA GLY A 213 -11.83 13.90 2.05
C GLY A 213 -10.81 13.00 2.74
N ILE A 214 -10.37 13.42 3.92
CA ILE A 214 -9.23 12.83 4.61
C ILE A 214 -9.58 11.65 5.53
N HIS A 215 -10.87 11.36 5.74
CA HIS A 215 -11.32 10.40 6.76
C HIS A 215 -10.78 8.99 6.56
N GLY A 216 -10.73 8.51 5.30
CA GLY A 216 -10.18 7.19 4.96
C GLY A 216 -8.71 7.09 5.35
N ILE A 217 -7.89 8.06 4.93
CA ILE A 217 -6.46 8.12 5.23
C ILE A 217 -6.22 8.24 6.74
N ALA A 218 -6.98 9.09 7.42
CA ALA A 218 -6.85 9.29 8.85
C ALA A 218 -7.17 8.01 9.64
N TRP A 219 -8.23 7.29 9.25
CA TRP A 219 -8.58 6.02 9.86
C TRP A 219 -7.52 4.95 9.58
N ASP A 220 -7.04 4.88 8.36
CA ASP A 220 -5.98 3.96 7.94
C ASP A 220 -4.68 4.19 8.75
N THR A 221 -4.28 5.46 8.89
CA THR A 221 -3.12 5.82 9.71
C THR A 221 -3.34 5.45 11.19
N HIS A 222 -4.57 5.62 11.70
CA HIS A 222 -4.92 5.27 13.07
C HIS A 222 -4.82 3.77 13.34
N ILE A 223 -5.35 2.92 12.47
CA ILE A 223 -5.26 1.46 12.66
C ILE A 223 -3.83 0.94 12.50
N CYS A 224 -3.02 1.53 11.62
CA CYS A 224 -1.60 1.20 11.52
C CYS A 224 -0.80 1.59 12.78
N ALA A 225 -1.23 2.64 13.49
CA ALA A 225 -0.56 3.19 14.67
C ALA A 225 -0.90 2.47 15.98
N ARG A 226 -1.92 1.61 15.99
CA ARG A 226 -2.42 0.85 17.14
C ARG A 226 -2.03 -0.62 17.05
N PRO A 227 -2.18 -1.40 18.14
CA PRO A 227 -2.12 -2.85 18.06
C PRO A 227 -3.06 -3.35 16.96
N TRP A 228 -2.51 -4.17 16.07
CA TRP A 228 -3.31 -4.81 15.03
C TRP A 228 -4.23 -5.85 15.65
N ASP A 229 -5.32 -6.19 14.98
CA ASP A 229 -6.27 -7.22 15.40
C ASP A 229 -5.75 -8.66 15.19
N PHE A 230 -4.44 -8.80 14.95
CA PHE A 230 -3.69 -10.05 14.90
C PHE A 230 -2.21 -9.80 15.21
N ARG A 231 -1.48 -10.87 15.50
CA ARG A 231 -0.03 -10.82 15.71
C ARG A 231 0.69 -11.37 14.49
N LEU A 232 1.82 -10.77 14.12
CA LEU A 232 2.63 -11.21 12.99
C LEU A 232 3.15 -12.64 13.18
N GLU A 233 3.42 -13.05 14.40
CA GLU A 233 3.87 -14.39 14.76
C GLU A 233 2.79 -15.49 14.53
N GLU A 234 1.55 -15.10 14.33
CA GLU A 234 0.45 -16.01 14.02
C GLU A 234 0.32 -16.32 12.53
N ILE A 235 1.02 -15.60 11.67
CA ILE A 235 1.01 -15.82 10.22
C ILE A 235 1.73 -17.15 9.92
N ARG A 236 1.06 -18.05 9.21
CA ARG A 236 1.62 -19.34 8.79
C ARG A 236 1.86 -19.44 7.29
N PHE A 237 1.23 -18.53 6.52
CA PHE A 237 1.45 -18.44 5.08
C PHE A 237 2.80 -17.78 4.79
N PRO A 238 3.61 -18.31 3.85
CA PRO A 238 4.90 -17.71 3.51
C PRO A 238 4.74 -16.29 2.96
N VAL A 239 5.50 -15.34 3.51
CA VAL A 239 5.50 -13.95 3.07
C VAL A 239 6.86 -13.61 2.47
N ARG A 240 6.87 -13.01 1.29
CA ARG A 240 8.07 -12.43 0.69
C ARG A 240 8.12 -10.94 0.98
N LEU A 241 9.25 -10.47 1.49
CA LEU A 241 9.48 -9.07 1.87
C LEU A 241 10.66 -8.50 1.08
N LEU A 242 10.44 -7.44 0.32
CA LEU A 242 11.48 -6.69 -0.39
C LEU A 242 11.60 -5.29 0.22
N HIS A 243 12.82 -4.86 0.56
CA HIS A 243 12.98 -3.58 1.26
C HIS A 243 14.34 -2.92 0.98
N GLY A 244 14.32 -1.60 0.75
CA GLY A 244 15.52 -0.80 0.54
C GLY A 244 16.21 -0.44 1.87
N GLU A 245 17.52 -0.58 1.96
CA GLU A 245 18.25 -0.25 3.18
C GLU A 245 18.36 1.27 3.43
N ALA A 246 18.21 2.08 2.37
CA ALA A 246 18.19 3.55 2.44
C ALA A 246 16.77 4.14 2.52
N ASP A 247 15.74 3.33 2.82
CA ASP A 247 14.36 3.78 2.96
C ASP A 247 14.22 4.72 4.17
N LEU A 248 13.90 5.99 3.89
CA LEU A 248 13.67 7.02 4.91
C LEU A 248 12.20 7.12 5.33
N ASN A 249 11.27 6.57 4.56
CA ASN A 249 9.84 6.57 4.89
C ASN A 249 9.52 5.45 5.88
N VAL A 250 10.02 4.25 5.58
CA VAL A 250 9.94 3.08 6.46
C VAL A 250 11.36 2.57 6.70
N PRO A 251 12.06 3.06 7.73
CA PRO A 251 13.44 2.66 8.02
C PRO A 251 13.61 1.13 8.07
N VAL A 252 14.69 0.62 7.48
CA VAL A 252 14.97 -0.82 7.33
C VAL A 252 14.88 -1.62 8.64
N GLY A 253 15.12 -0.96 9.77
CA GLY A 253 14.94 -1.55 11.11
C GLY A 253 13.52 -2.05 11.35
N ILE A 254 12.51 -1.41 10.76
CA ILE A 254 11.10 -1.83 10.82
C ILE A 254 10.90 -3.09 10.00
N ALA A 255 11.40 -3.13 8.77
CA ALA A 255 11.30 -4.30 7.90
C ALA A 255 12.02 -5.54 8.49
N ARG A 256 13.18 -5.32 9.13
CA ARG A 256 13.90 -6.39 9.85
C ARG A 256 13.09 -6.97 11.01
N LYS A 257 12.29 -6.14 11.71
CA LYS A 257 11.36 -6.62 12.75
C LYS A 257 10.21 -7.41 12.16
N VAL A 258 9.60 -6.94 11.08
CA VAL A 258 8.54 -7.69 10.36
C VAL A 258 9.07 -9.06 9.93
N ARG A 259 10.29 -9.11 9.32
CA ARG A 259 10.93 -10.37 8.96
C ARG A 259 11.12 -11.31 10.16
N ALA A 260 11.56 -10.77 11.29
CA ALA A 260 11.80 -11.56 12.50
C ALA A 260 10.51 -12.10 13.13
N ALA A 261 9.41 -11.32 13.03
CA ALA A 261 8.13 -11.66 13.64
C ALA A 261 7.31 -12.67 12.81
N ILE A 262 7.38 -12.61 11.47
CA ILE A 262 6.61 -13.54 10.62
C ILE A 262 7.39 -14.85 10.43
N PRO A 263 6.88 -16.00 10.92
CA PRO A 263 7.52 -17.29 10.71
C PRO A 263 7.67 -17.61 9.22
N GLY A 264 8.88 -17.99 8.79
CA GLY A 264 9.12 -18.34 7.38
C GLY A 264 9.14 -17.16 6.40
N CYS A 265 9.19 -15.90 6.89
CA CYS A 265 9.33 -14.73 6.03
C CYS A 265 10.67 -14.76 5.27
N GLN A 266 10.58 -14.71 3.95
CA GLN A 266 11.73 -14.58 3.05
C GLN A 266 11.94 -13.12 2.71
N ALA A 267 13.03 -12.51 3.20
CA ALA A 267 13.30 -11.11 3.00
C ALA A 267 14.55 -10.86 2.16
N THR A 268 14.43 -9.94 1.21
CA THR A 268 15.56 -9.38 0.46
C THR A 268 15.71 -7.91 0.82
N PHE A 269 16.93 -7.52 1.19
CA PHE A 269 17.27 -6.13 1.50
C PHE A 269 18.22 -5.61 0.43
N TYR A 270 17.93 -4.42 -0.12
CA TYR A 270 18.69 -3.85 -1.24
C TYR A 270 19.53 -2.66 -0.77
N PRO A 271 20.85 -2.80 -0.72
CA PRO A 271 21.75 -1.70 -0.38
C PRO A 271 21.57 -0.51 -1.35
N GLY A 272 21.47 0.70 -0.80
CA GLY A 272 21.33 1.92 -1.58
C GLY A 272 19.93 2.23 -2.11
N GLU A 273 19.00 1.28 -2.11
CA GLU A 273 17.61 1.52 -2.51
C GLU A 273 16.81 2.19 -1.40
N GLY A 274 15.94 3.12 -1.79
CA GLY A 274 15.02 3.81 -0.90
C GLY A 274 13.60 3.24 -0.96
N HIS A 275 12.60 4.04 -0.64
CA HIS A 275 11.20 3.63 -0.56
C HIS A 275 10.59 3.35 -1.93
N PHE A 276 10.61 4.37 -2.79
CA PHE A 276 10.03 4.29 -4.14
C PHE A 276 10.95 3.53 -5.10
N SER A 277 12.26 3.71 -4.96
CA SER A 277 13.21 3.04 -5.83
C SER A 277 13.17 1.53 -5.66
N THR A 278 12.99 1.02 -4.43
CA THR A 278 12.76 -0.42 -4.21
C THR A 278 11.52 -0.92 -4.96
N VAL A 279 10.40 -0.19 -4.85
CA VAL A 279 9.14 -0.58 -5.53
C VAL A 279 9.32 -0.60 -7.04
N ILE A 280 9.98 0.40 -7.60
CA ILE A 280 10.10 0.57 -9.05
C ILE A 280 11.15 -0.37 -9.66
N ASN A 281 12.34 -0.43 -9.05
CA ASN A 281 13.48 -1.15 -9.61
C ASN A 281 13.39 -2.67 -9.41
N HIS A 282 12.66 -3.12 -8.37
CA HIS A 282 12.51 -4.55 -8.04
C HIS A 282 11.09 -5.07 -8.23
N PHE A 283 10.26 -4.33 -8.98
CA PHE A 283 8.88 -4.75 -9.23
C PHE A 283 8.80 -6.07 -9.99
N ASP A 284 9.65 -6.25 -11.02
CA ASP A 284 9.72 -7.49 -11.81
C ASP A 284 10.08 -8.69 -10.92
N GLU A 285 11.05 -8.53 -10.01
CA GLU A 285 11.42 -9.56 -9.05
C GLU A 285 10.26 -9.89 -8.10
N ALA A 286 9.53 -8.87 -7.64
CA ALA A 286 8.37 -9.05 -6.80
C ALA A 286 7.26 -9.82 -7.52
N MET A 287 7.05 -9.55 -8.82
CA MET A 287 6.05 -10.24 -9.64
C MET A 287 6.41 -11.71 -9.92
N ASN A 288 7.69 -12.07 -9.95
CA ASN A 288 8.13 -13.47 -10.09
C ASN A 288 7.64 -14.38 -8.95
N ALA A 289 7.22 -13.81 -7.82
CA ALA A 289 6.64 -14.60 -6.74
C ALA A 289 5.25 -15.17 -7.08
N PHE A 290 4.60 -14.65 -8.13
CA PHE A 290 3.28 -15.07 -8.59
C PHE A 290 3.37 -15.97 -9.84
N GLY A 291 4.58 -16.19 -10.32
CA GLY A 291 4.93 -16.95 -11.53
C GLY A 291 4.72 -18.46 -11.50
#